data_a6f7626260ec777512bbada4c3387833
#
_entry.id   a6f7626260ec777512bbada4c3387833
#
_cell.length_a   1.000
_cell.length_b   1.000
_cell.length_c   1.000
_cell.angle_alpha   90.00
_cell.angle_beta   90.00
_cell.angle_gamma   90.00
#
_symmetry.space_group_name_H-M   'P 1'
#
loop_
_entity.id
_entity.type
_entity.pdbx_description
1 polymer ?
#
loop_
_entity_poly.entity_id
_entity_poly.type
_entity_poly.pdbx_seq_one_letter_code
_entity_poly.pdbx_strand_id
1 'polypeptide(L)'
;MDLILWRHADALEVRDAADDLERALTPKGERQAQRMADWLNRQLPASARVLVSPARRAQQTALALDRKFKTVAALAPDATVEALLHVTRWPDARETVLVIGHQPVLGLAAAYLLAGLASPWPVRKAGLWWLRAREREAQRQVVLHVAMSPELL
;
A
#
# COMPACT_ATOMS: atom_id res chain seq x y z
N MET A 1 8.71 0.26 -13.95
CA MET A 1 7.63 0.93 -13.21
C MET A 1 7.28 0.14 -11.98
N ASP A 2 7.37 0.78 -10.83
CA ASP A 2 7.19 0.10 -9.56
C ASP A 2 5.90 0.55 -8.87
N LEU A 3 5.16 -0.43 -8.34
CA LEU A 3 3.97 -0.21 -7.53
C LEU A 3 4.19 -0.90 -6.20
N ILE A 4 4.06 -0.14 -5.12
CA ILE A 4 4.21 -0.67 -3.77
C ILE A 4 2.86 -0.60 -3.08
N LEU A 5 2.38 -1.74 -2.61
CA LEU A 5 1.12 -1.88 -1.90
C LEU A 5 1.43 -2.10 -0.42
N TRP A 6 1.28 -1.04 0.37
CA TRP A 6 1.62 -1.05 1.80
C TRP A 6 0.35 -0.98 2.64
N ARG A 7 0.11 -2.02 3.40
CA ARG A 7 -1.03 -2.07 4.31
C ARG A 7 -0.75 -1.22 5.55
N HIS A 8 -1.78 -0.47 6.01
CA HIS A 8 -1.68 0.27 7.26
C HIS A 8 -1.24 -0.63 8.42
N ALA A 9 -0.58 -0.03 9.41
CA ALA A 9 -0.09 -0.72 10.59
C ALA A 9 -1.23 -1.10 11.56
N ASP A 10 -0.89 -1.80 12.62
CA ASP A 10 -1.85 -2.27 13.62
C ASP A 10 -2.67 -1.11 14.20
N ALA A 11 -3.98 -1.27 14.22
CA ALA A 11 -4.93 -0.24 14.64
C ALA A 11 -5.86 -0.75 15.72
N LEU A 12 -6.35 0.21 16.55
CA LEU A 12 -7.33 -0.07 17.59
C LEU A 12 -8.62 -0.61 16.97
N GLU A 13 -9.28 -1.49 17.68
CA GLU A 13 -10.63 -1.95 17.33
C GLU A 13 -11.66 -0.92 17.79
N VAL A 14 -12.81 -0.87 17.09
CA VAL A 14 -13.95 -0.04 17.47
C VAL A 14 -15.18 -0.91 17.55
N ARG A 15 -16.14 -0.55 18.43
CA ARG A 15 -17.39 -1.29 18.59
C ARG A 15 -18.40 -0.96 17.50
N ASP A 16 -18.45 0.31 17.11
CA ASP A 16 -19.39 0.81 16.11
C ASP A 16 -18.70 0.95 14.76
N ALA A 17 -19.26 0.31 13.74
CA ALA A 17 -18.75 0.40 12.37
C ALA A 17 -18.70 1.84 11.85
N ALA A 18 -19.56 2.74 12.37
CA ALA A 18 -19.54 4.16 12.02
C ALA A 18 -18.21 4.84 12.42
N ASP A 19 -17.48 4.30 13.38
CA ASP A 19 -16.20 4.83 13.86
C ASP A 19 -14.99 4.19 13.16
N ASP A 20 -15.19 3.34 12.18
CA ASP A 20 -14.10 2.61 11.53
C ASP A 20 -13.03 3.55 10.95
N LEU A 21 -13.41 4.64 10.32
CA LEU A 21 -12.46 5.59 9.71
C LEU A 21 -11.61 6.33 10.77
N GLU A 22 -12.07 6.39 12.00
CA GLU A 22 -11.39 7.07 13.10
C GLU A 22 -10.46 6.16 13.91
N ARG A 23 -10.37 4.90 13.55
CA ARG A 23 -9.48 3.95 14.23
C ARG A 23 -8.03 4.42 14.14
N ALA A 24 -7.40 4.69 15.28
CA ALA A 24 -6.01 5.10 15.37
C ALA A 24 -5.08 3.89 15.42
N LEU A 25 -3.82 4.08 15.09
CA LEU A 25 -2.80 3.07 15.30
C LEU A 25 -2.62 2.79 16.80
N THR A 26 -2.31 1.54 17.11
CA THR A 26 -1.82 1.17 18.44
C THR A 26 -0.36 1.61 18.59
N PRO A 27 0.20 1.64 19.82
CA PRO A 27 1.65 1.85 20.00
C PRO A 27 2.49 0.84 19.21
N LYS A 28 2.05 -0.41 19.14
CA LYS A 28 2.68 -1.43 18.30
C LYS A 28 2.63 -1.03 16.82
N GLY A 29 1.48 -0.54 16.36
CA GLY A 29 1.29 -0.08 14.98
C GLY A 29 2.19 1.10 14.64
N GLU A 30 2.36 2.04 15.56
CA GLU A 30 3.27 3.17 15.37
C GLU A 30 4.71 2.70 15.18
N ARG A 31 5.15 1.72 15.97
CA ARG A 31 6.49 1.13 15.81
C ARG A 31 6.63 0.37 14.50
N GLN A 32 5.61 -0.38 14.09
CA GLN A 32 5.59 -1.08 12.79
C GLN A 32 5.72 -0.09 11.64
N ALA A 33 4.92 0.98 11.67
CA ALA A 33 4.94 2.00 10.64
C ALA A 33 6.31 2.67 10.55
N GLN A 34 6.94 2.99 11.68
CA GLN A 34 8.24 3.64 11.69
C GLN A 34 9.35 2.74 11.12
N ARG A 35 9.36 1.46 11.49
CA ARG A 35 10.34 0.50 10.95
C ARG A 35 10.23 0.37 9.44
N MET A 36 9.00 0.24 8.94
CA MET A 36 8.77 0.11 7.50
C MET A 36 9.10 1.40 6.78
N ALA A 37 8.73 2.55 7.36
CA ALA A 37 9.04 3.86 6.79
C ALA A 37 10.54 4.08 6.66
N ASP A 38 11.31 3.73 7.68
CA ASP A 38 12.78 3.86 7.67
C ASP A 38 13.38 3.00 6.55
N TRP A 39 12.89 1.77 6.40
CA TRP A 39 13.32 0.89 5.30
C TRP A 39 12.94 1.46 3.94
N LEU A 40 11.68 1.87 3.79
CA LEU A 40 11.16 2.45 2.53
C LEU A 40 11.96 3.69 2.13
N ASN A 41 12.28 4.57 3.07
CA ASN A 41 13.02 5.79 2.78
C ASN A 41 14.45 5.53 2.27
N ARG A 42 15.01 4.36 2.59
CA ARG A 42 16.30 3.95 2.03
C ARG A 42 16.17 3.39 0.62
N GLN A 43 14.96 2.96 0.22
CA GLN A 43 14.72 2.28 -1.05
C GLN A 43 14.04 3.16 -2.10
N LEU A 44 13.16 4.06 -1.65
CA LEU A 44 12.31 4.83 -2.55
C LEU A 44 13.06 6.00 -3.19
N PRO A 45 12.84 6.23 -4.50
CA PRO A 45 13.34 7.46 -5.12
C PRO A 45 12.60 8.69 -4.55
N ALA A 46 13.25 9.85 -4.62
CA ALA A 46 12.64 11.11 -4.18
C ALA A 46 11.37 11.45 -4.97
N SER A 47 11.27 10.98 -6.22
CA SER A 47 10.14 11.23 -7.12
C SER A 47 8.95 10.32 -6.88
N ALA A 48 9.02 9.37 -5.93
CA ALA A 48 7.92 8.45 -5.67
C ALA A 48 6.64 9.20 -5.29
N ARG A 49 5.52 8.82 -5.92
CA ARG A 49 4.21 9.35 -5.57
C ARG A 49 3.63 8.51 -4.44
N VAL A 50 3.16 9.16 -3.39
CA VAL A 50 2.58 8.49 -2.24
C VAL A 50 1.08 8.81 -2.18
N LEU A 51 0.25 7.79 -2.31
CA LEU A 51 -1.21 7.88 -2.32
C LEU A 51 -1.75 7.16 -1.08
N VAL A 52 -2.62 7.81 -0.33
CA VAL A 52 -3.03 7.33 1.00
C VAL A 52 -4.54 7.34 1.15
N SER A 53 -5.08 6.27 1.71
CA SER A 53 -6.47 6.20 2.14
C SER A 53 -6.81 7.33 3.13
N PRO A 54 -8.06 7.84 3.13
CA PRO A 54 -8.49 8.84 4.11
C PRO A 54 -8.66 8.29 5.54
N ALA A 55 -8.67 6.98 5.74
CA ALA A 55 -8.80 6.40 7.08
C ALA A 55 -7.63 6.81 7.97
N ARG A 56 -7.92 7.15 9.23
CA ARG A 56 -6.91 7.62 10.19
C ARG A 56 -5.72 6.69 10.31
N ARG A 57 -5.94 5.38 10.38
CA ARG A 57 -4.87 4.38 10.48
C ARG A 57 -3.90 4.40 9.30
N ALA A 58 -4.43 4.67 8.10
CA ALA A 58 -3.59 4.80 6.91
C ALA A 58 -2.83 6.12 6.90
N GLN A 59 -3.48 7.21 7.30
CA GLN A 59 -2.86 8.52 7.44
C GLN A 59 -1.69 8.49 8.44
N GLN A 60 -1.90 7.88 9.59
CA GLN A 60 -0.86 7.76 10.62
C GLN A 60 0.30 6.89 10.14
N THR A 61 0.02 5.82 9.40
CA THR A 61 1.07 4.99 8.79
C THR A 61 1.91 5.84 7.81
N ALA A 62 1.26 6.64 6.97
CA ALA A 62 1.92 7.48 5.99
C ALA A 62 2.79 8.57 6.63
N LEU A 63 2.35 9.15 7.75
CA LEU A 63 3.09 10.20 8.44
C LEU A 63 4.49 9.75 8.87
N ALA A 64 4.67 8.46 9.14
CA ALA A 64 5.97 7.91 9.49
C ALA A 64 7.02 8.09 8.38
N LEU A 65 6.60 8.19 7.12
CA LEU A 65 7.51 8.41 6.00
C LEU A 65 8.17 9.78 5.99
N ASP A 66 7.54 10.76 6.61
CA ASP A 66 7.99 12.16 6.54
C ASP A 66 8.18 12.65 5.10
N ARG A 67 7.24 12.29 4.22
CA ARG A 67 7.19 12.70 2.81
C ARG A 67 5.84 13.30 2.50
N LYS A 68 5.79 14.14 1.49
CA LYS A 68 4.51 14.61 0.95
C LYS A 68 3.71 13.42 0.43
N PHE A 69 2.41 13.44 0.70
CA PHE A 69 1.51 12.43 0.14
C PHE A 69 0.17 13.04 -0.21
N LYS A 70 -0.59 12.35 -1.04
CA LYS A 70 -1.92 12.75 -1.45
C LYS A 70 -2.94 11.80 -0.84
N THR A 71 -3.93 12.35 -0.15
CA THR A 71 -5.09 11.58 0.32
C THR A 71 -6.05 11.36 -0.85
N VAL A 72 -6.44 10.11 -1.07
CA VAL A 72 -7.27 9.70 -2.20
C VAL A 72 -8.51 8.98 -1.68
N ALA A 73 -9.68 9.59 -1.86
CA ALA A 73 -10.95 9.03 -1.39
C ALA A 73 -11.22 7.63 -1.95
N ALA A 74 -10.81 7.37 -3.19
CA ALA A 74 -11.01 6.08 -3.85
C ALA A 74 -10.19 4.93 -3.22
N LEU A 75 -9.27 5.23 -2.29
CA LEU A 75 -8.48 4.22 -1.56
C LEU A 75 -9.04 3.91 -0.17
N ALA A 76 -10.24 4.39 0.14
CA ALA A 76 -10.93 4.09 1.41
C ALA A 76 -11.08 2.57 1.63
N PRO A 77 -11.46 2.11 2.84
CA PRO A 77 -11.51 0.66 3.14
C PRO A 77 -12.35 -0.18 2.21
N ASP A 78 -13.33 0.41 1.52
CA ASP A 78 -14.21 -0.25 0.55
C ASP A 78 -13.72 -0.15 -0.90
N ALA A 79 -12.50 0.27 -1.11
CA ALA A 79 -11.92 0.46 -2.45
C ALA A 79 -11.98 -0.82 -3.29
N THR A 80 -12.12 -0.65 -4.61
CA THR A 80 -12.06 -1.73 -5.58
C THR A 80 -10.70 -1.79 -6.26
N VAL A 81 -10.39 -2.94 -6.86
CA VAL A 81 -9.15 -3.10 -7.65
C VAL A 81 -9.14 -2.10 -8.80
N GLU A 82 -10.26 -1.94 -9.50
CA GLU A 82 -10.38 -0.99 -10.63
C GLU A 82 -10.06 0.44 -10.18
N ALA A 83 -10.62 0.86 -9.04
CA ALA A 83 -10.37 2.20 -8.50
C ALA A 83 -8.90 2.38 -8.15
N LEU A 84 -8.28 1.38 -7.51
CA LEU A 84 -6.87 1.43 -7.16
C LEU A 84 -5.99 1.55 -8.40
N LEU A 85 -6.22 0.74 -9.42
CA LEU A 85 -5.45 0.78 -10.66
C LEU A 85 -5.63 2.11 -11.39
N HIS A 86 -6.85 2.67 -11.36
CA HIS A 86 -7.15 3.95 -11.98
C HIS A 86 -6.38 5.10 -11.33
N VAL A 87 -6.43 5.21 -10.00
CA VAL A 87 -5.77 6.33 -9.29
C VAL A 87 -4.25 6.24 -9.32
N THR A 88 -3.69 5.06 -9.38
CA THR A 88 -2.24 4.86 -9.51
C THR A 88 -1.74 5.07 -10.92
N ARG A 89 -2.62 4.99 -11.91
CA ARG A 89 -2.28 5.01 -13.35
C ARG A 89 -1.24 3.95 -13.70
N TRP A 90 -1.17 2.92 -12.90
CA TRP A 90 -0.19 1.86 -13.11
C TRP A 90 -0.77 0.80 -14.06
N PRO A 91 0.00 0.24 -15.00
CA PRO A 91 1.46 0.32 -15.10
C PRO A 91 2.01 1.45 -15.99
N ASP A 92 1.18 2.39 -16.40
CA ASP A 92 1.59 3.48 -17.31
C ASP A 92 2.15 4.71 -16.58
N ALA A 93 2.16 4.68 -15.24
CA ALA A 93 2.75 5.74 -14.45
C ALA A 93 4.26 5.83 -14.68
N ARG A 94 4.79 7.04 -14.75
CA ARG A 94 6.22 7.29 -14.97
C ARG A 94 7.04 7.17 -13.70
N GLU A 95 6.43 7.48 -12.56
CA GLU A 95 7.09 7.43 -11.26
C GLU A 95 6.73 6.13 -10.53
N THR A 96 7.58 5.77 -9.58
CA THR A 96 7.21 4.77 -8.57
C THR A 96 5.99 5.25 -7.80
N VAL A 97 5.01 4.39 -7.59
CA VAL A 97 3.79 4.71 -6.85
C VAL A 97 3.73 3.85 -5.60
N LEU A 98 3.57 4.50 -4.45
CA LEU A 98 3.35 3.84 -3.17
C LEU A 98 1.90 4.10 -2.74
N VAL A 99 1.15 3.02 -2.53
CA VAL A 99 -0.23 3.06 -2.02
C VAL A 99 -0.23 2.60 -0.58
N ILE A 100 -0.84 3.39 0.31
CA ILE A 100 -1.07 3.00 1.70
C ILE A 100 -2.56 2.81 1.88
N GLY A 101 -2.96 1.58 2.16
CA GLY A 101 -4.38 1.23 2.15
C GLY A 101 -4.69 -0.02 2.96
N HIS A 102 -5.70 -0.75 2.49
CA HIS A 102 -6.42 -1.75 3.26
C HIS A 102 -6.48 -3.11 2.56
N GLN A 103 -6.73 -4.15 3.35
CA GLN A 103 -7.22 -5.41 2.86
C GLN A 103 -8.76 -5.35 2.79
N PRO A 104 -9.41 -6.05 1.86
CA PRO A 104 -8.80 -7.03 0.97
C PRO A 104 -8.25 -6.46 -0.34
N VAL A 105 -8.44 -5.15 -0.64
CA VAL A 105 -8.14 -4.61 -1.97
C VAL A 105 -6.67 -4.72 -2.34
N LEU A 106 -5.74 -4.54 -1.39
CA LEU A 106 -4.31 -4.65 -1.71
C LEU A 106 -3.94 -6.06 -2.17
N GLY A 107 -4.40 -7.08 -1.44
CA GLY A 107 -4.17 -8.47 -1.83
C GLY A 107 -4.85 -8.84 -3.12
N LEU A 108 -6.08 -8.36 -3.34
CA LEU A 108 -6.81 -8.58 -4.59
C LEU A 108 -6.06 -7.96 -5.78
N ALA A 109 -5.54 -6.75 -5.62
CA ALA A 109 -4.79 -6.06 -6.67
C ALA A 109 -3.48 -6.79 -6.97
N ALA A 110 -2.73 -7.20 -5.94
CA ALA A 110 -1.49 -7.96 -6.10
C ALA A 110 -1.74 -9.26 -6.88
N ALA A 111 -2.76 -10.03 -6.48
CA ALA A 111 -3.13 -11.27 -7.15
C ALA A 111 -3.51 -11.05 -8.62
N TYR A 112 -4.32 -10.02 -8.87
CA TYR A 112 -4.73 -9.68 -10.23
C TYR A 112 -3.51 -9.33 -11.11
N LEU A 113 -2.61 -8.51 -10.60
CA LEU A 113 -1.46 -8.04 -11.37
C LEU A 113 -0.40 -9.15 -11.58
N LEU A 114 -0.21 -10.01 -10.60
CA LEU A 114 0.79 -11.08 -10.67
C LEU A 114 0.27 -12.36 -11.36
N ALA A 115 -1.00 -12.69 -11.16
CA ALA A 115 -1.58 -13.96 -11.59
C ALA A 115 -2.74 -13.84 -12.57
N GLY A 116 -3.22 -12.62 -12.85
CA GLY A 116 -4.30 -12.39 -13.81
C GLY A 116 -5.71 -12.61 -13.25
N LEU A 117 -5.84 -12.98 -11.98
CA LEU A 117 -7.12 -13.23 -11.35
C LEU A 117 -7.12 -12.65 -9.93
N ALA A 118 -8.08 -11.79 -9.62
CA ALA A 118 -8.20 -11.22 -8.28
C ALA A 118 -8.55 -12.32 -7.27
N SER A 119 -7.72 -12.44 -6.24
CA SER A 119 -7.88 -13.38 -5.14
C SER A 119 -7.43 -12.66 -3.86
N PRO A 120 -8.07 -12.89 -2.71
CA PRO A 120 -7.75 -12.14 -1.50
C PRO A 120 -6.45 -12.61 -0.83
N TRP A 121 -5.33 -12.39 -1.50
CA TRP A 121 -4.03 -12.74 -0.94
C TRP A 121 -3.78 -11.91 0.33
N PRO A 122 -3.28 -12.54 1.40
CA PRO A 122 -3.08 -11.83 2.65
C PRO A 122 -1.83 -10.94 2.61
N VAL A 123 -2.03 -9.65 2.82
CA VAL A 123 -0.94 -8.71 3.10
C VAL A 123 -0.98 -8.44 4.59
N ARG A 124 0.13 -8.64 5.29
CA ARG A 124 0.21 -8.47 6.75
C ARG A 124 0.08 -6.98 7.13
N LYS A 125 -0.41 -6.73 8.35
CA LYS A 125 -0.44 -5.36 8.90
C LYS A 125 0.95 -4.75 8.82
N ALA A 126 1.04 -3.52 8.33
CA ALA A 126 2.27 -2.81 8.03
C ALA A 126 3.17 -3.49 7.00
N GLY A 127 2.78 -4.64 6.46
CA GLY A 127 3.50 -5.31 5.40
C GLY A 127 3.30 -4.66 4.06
N LEU A 128 4.22 -4.87 3.15
CA LEU A 128 4.12 -4.37 1.78
C LEU A 128 4.52 -5.42 0.76
N TRP A 129 3.95 -5.27 -0.43
CA TRP A 129 4.32 -6.01 -1.61
C TRP A 129 4.75 -5.01 -2.67
N TRP A 130 5.96 -5.16 -3.16
CA TRP A 130 6.57 -4.28 -4.15
C TRP A 130 6.58 -5.00 -5.49
N LEU A 131 5.76 -4.51 -6.42
CA LEU A 131 5.61 -5.07 -7.76
C LEU A 131 6.38 -4.23 -8.76
N ARG A 132 6.93 -4.86 -9.77
CA ARG A 132 7.65 -4.19 -10.84
C ARG A 132 7.11 -4.64 -12.19
N ALA A 133 6.70 -3.69 -13.01
CA ALA A 133 6.39 -3.95 -14.41
C ALA A 133 7.64 -3.75 -15.25
N ARG A 134 7.90 -4.70 -16.13
CA ARG A 134 9.01 -4.64 -17.10
C ARG A 134 8.55 -5.14 -18.44
N GLU A 135 9.19 -4.70 -19.50
CA GLU A 135 9.00 -5.27 -20.82
C GLU A 135 10.08 -6.29 -21.12
N ARG A 136 9.68 -7.44 -21.62
CA ARG A 136 10.57 -8.49 -22.07
C ARG A 136 9.97 -9.12 -23.33
N GLU A 137 10.77 -9.17 -24.41
CA GLU A 137 10.33 -9.74 -25.69
C GLU A 137 9.02 -9.07 -26.20
N ALA A 138 8.95 -7.75 -26.09
CA ALA A 138 7.79 -6.94 -26.45
C ALA A 138 6.52 -7.25 -25.64
N GLN A 139 6.63 -7.98 -24.54
CA GLN A 139 5.53 -8.28 -23.63
C GLN A 139 5.77 -7.63 -22.27
N ARG A 140 4.69 -7.08 -21.69
CA ARG A 140 4.75 -6.55 -20.33
C ARG A 140 4.61 -7.69 -19.32
N GLN A 141 5.54 -7.74 -18.41
CA GLN A 141 5.54 -8.69 -17.30
C GLN A 141 5.48 -7.93 -15.98
N VAL A 142 4.74 -8.48 -15.02
CA VAL A 142 4.71 -7.98 -13.64
C VAL A 142 5.38 -9.02 -12.78
N VAL A 143 6.38 -8.58 -12.01
CA VAL A 143 7.10 -9.47 -11.09
C VAL A 143 7.01 -8.94 -9.67
N LEU A 144 7.04 -9.85 -8.70
CA LEU A 144 7.17 -9.50 -7.29
C LEU A 144 8.64 -9.20 -7.03
N HIS A 145 8.93 -7.94 -6.71
CA HIS A 145 10.30 -7.50 -6.42
C HIS A 145 10.66 -7.76 -4.95
N VAL A 146 9.76 -7.40 -4.03
CA VAL A 146 9.95 -7.58 -2.58
C VAL A 146 8.59 -7.80 -1.93
N ALA A 147 8.53 -8.72 -0.97
CA ALA A 147 7.49 -8.77 0.05
C ALA A 147 8.18 -8.57 1.39
N MET A 148 7.84 -7.51 2.10
CA MET A 148 8.52 -7.14 3.36
C MET A 148 7.49 -6.91 4.45
N SER A 149 7.83 -7.30 5.66
CA SER A 149 7.01 -7.04 6.84
C SER A 149 7.89 -6.58 8.00
N PRO A 150 7.32 -5.86 8.99
CA PRO A 150 8.13 -5.26 10.04
C PRO A 150 8.89 -6.28 10.90
N GLU A 151 8.41 -7.51 10.97
CA GLU A 151 9.07 -8.59 11.72
C GLU A 151 10.45 -8.96 11.16
N LEU A 152 10.73 -8.61 9.91
CA LEU A 152 12.00 -8.90 9.24
C LEU A 152 13.02 -7.78 9.37
N LEU A 153 12.65 -6.68 10.02
CA LEU A 153 13.50 -5.49 10.11
C LEU A 153 14.10 -5.25 11.49
#